data_c9be2b5af1f201803196339ef3f379e4
#
_entry.id   c9be2b5af1f201803196339ef3f379e4
#
_cell.length_a   1.000
_cell.length_b   1.000
_cell.length_c   1.000
_cell.angle_alpha   90.00
_cell.angle_beta   90.00
_cell.angle_gamma   90.00
#
_symmetry.space_group_name_H-M   'P 1'
#
loop_
_entity.id
_entity.type
_entity.pdbx_description
1 polymer ?
#
loop_
_entity_poly.entity_id
_entity_poly.type
_entity_poly.pdbx_seq_one_letter_code
_entity_poly.pdbx_strand_id
1 'polypeptide(L)'
;SIRSNMYFKDIIGQEEIKKRLIHSAQTGVVPHAQLFTEQGGAGAFPLTLAYARYLNCTNRTETDSCGHCPSCLKYNELAHPDLHFVFPIVSKKDKKKDVCDDYLTEWRGFLKDRPYFDIDGWLDYIDAGNSQALIYSKESDEIIRKLSLKIYEATYRILLVWLPEKLHPTCANKLLKIIEEPPRNTVILMVSELPDLVLGTILS
;
A
#
# COMPACT_ATOMS: atom_id res chain seq x y z
N SER A 1 13.16 20.39 1.51
CA SER A 1 12.59 19.11 1.92
C SER A 1 12.12 18.39 0.66
N ILE A 2 12.65 17.23 0.43
CA ILE A 2 12.18 16.35 -0.63
C ILE A 2 10.77 15.95 -0.23
N ARG A 3 9.78 16.56 -0.82
CA ARG A 3 8.39 16.16 -0.62
C ARG A 3 8.20 14.81 -1.28
N SER A 4 7.62 13.88 -0.53
CA SER A 4 7.27 12.56 -1.02
C SER A 4 6.43 12.66 -2.29
N ASN A 5 6.75 11.84 -3.29
CA ASN A 5 6.05 11.75 -4.56
C ASN A 5 4.69 11.06 -4.36
N MET A 6 3.71 11.81 -3.83
CA MET A 6 2.37 11.30 -3.57
C MET A 6 1.28 11.88 -4.47
N TYR A 7 1.70 12.52 -5.55
CA TYR A 7 0.81 13.04 -6.58
C TYR A 7 1.07 12.34 -7.90
N PHE A 8 0.06 12.23 -8.74
CA PHE A 8 0.24 11.69 -10.09
C PHE A 8 1.27 12.47 -10.90
N LYS A 9 1.27 13.80 -10.76
CA LYS A 9 2.23 14.69 -11.46
C LYS A 9 3.69 14.41 -11.09
N ASP A 10 3.95 13.87 -9.92
CA ASP A 10 5.32 13.60 -9.43
C ASP A 10 5.87 12.28 -9.94
N ILE A 11 5.02 11.43 -10.51
CA ILE A 11 5.42 10.11 -11.02
C ILE A 11 5.77 10.22 -12.50
N ILE A 12 6.99 9.81 -12.84
CA ILE A 12 7.49 9.87 -14.21
C ILE A 12 6.85 8.78 -15.05
N GLY A 13 6.27 9.17 -16.19
CA GLY A 13 5.67 8.20 -17.11
C GLY A 13 4.35 7.61 -16.64
N GLN A 14 4.03 6.40 -17.12
CA GLN A 14 2.84 5.63 -16.78
C GLN A 14 1.51 6.37 -17.05
N GLU A 15 1.47 7.14 -18.13
CA GLU A 15 0.34 8.01 -18.44
C GLU A 15 -0.98 7.25 -18.66
N GLU A 16 -0.93 6.09 -19.29
CA GLU A 16 -2.13 5.27 -19.54
C GLU A 16 -2.72 4.72 -18.24
N ILE A 17 -1.85 4.27 -17.32
CA ILE A 17 -2.28 3.76 -16.02
C ILE A 17 -2.87 4.90 -15.18
N LYS A 18 -2.20 6.06 -15.17
CA LYS A 18 -2.68 7.26 -14.47
C LYS A 18 -4.08 7.64 -14.93
N LYS A 19 -4.30 7.70 -16.25
CA LYS A 19 -5.62 8.03 -16.82
C LYS A 19 -6.68 7.04 -16.38
N ARG A 20 -6.37 5.75 -16.39
CA ARG A 20 -7.29 4.70 -15.97
C ARG A 20 -7.67 4.84 -14.50
N LEU A 21 -6.68 5.08 -13.63
CA LEU A 21 -6.90 5.24 -12.20
C LEU A 21 -7.71 6.49 -11.87
N ILE A 22 -7.39 7.60 -12.52
CA ILE A 22 -8.14 8.86 -12.39
C ILE A 22 -9.59 8.66 -12.83
N HIS A 23 -9.80 8.03 -13.97
CA HIS A 23 -11.12 7.74 -14.49
C HIS A 23 -11.95 6.88 -13.54
N SER A 24 -11.34 5.83 -12.97
CA SER A 24 -12.03 4.96 -12.02
C SER A 24 -12.49 5.73 -10.77
N ALA A 25 -11.64 6.61 -10.26
CA ALA A 25 -11.97 7.45 -9.11
C ALA A 25 -13.09 8.45 -9.42
N GLN A 26 -13.04 9.08 -10.59
CA GLN A 26 -14.03 10.06 -11.01
C GLN A 26 -15.40 9.45 -11.27
N THR A 27 -15.43 8.25 -11.84
CA THR A 27 -16.70 7.56 -12.16
C THR A 27 -17.26 6.75 -11.00
N GLY A 28 -16.47 6.54 -9.94
CA GLY A 28 -16.86 5.71 -8.81
C GLY A 28 -16.85 4.21 -9.09
N VAL A 29 -16.37 3.79 -10.26
CA VAL A 29 -16.20 2.38 -10.61
C VAL A 29 -14.78 1.97 -10.23
N VAL A 30 -14.61 1.65 -8.94
CA VAL A 30 -13.31 1.36 -8.35
C VAL A 30 -13.20 -0.16 -8.11
N PRO A 31 -12.27 -0.86 -8.80
CA PRO A 31 -12.02 -2.26 -8.50
C PRO A 31 -11.60 -2.43 -7.04
N HIS A 32 -12.17 -3.41 -6.35
CA HIS A 32 -11.87 -3.64 -4.94
C HIS A 32 -10.50 -4.29 -4.70
N ALA A 33 -9.89 -4.87 -5.73
CA ALA A 33 -8.53 -5.44 -5.66
C ALA A 33 -7.81 -5.23 -6.98
N GLN A 34 -6.58 -4.71 -6.91
CA GLN A 34 -5.74 -4.48 -8.08
C GLN A 34 -4.31 -4.87 -7.79
N LEU A 35 -3.66 -5.48 -8.79
CA LEU A 35 -2.25 -5.86 -8.74
C LEU A 35 -1.46 -4.96 -9.69
N PHE A 36 -0.47 -4.27 -9.15
CA PHE A 36 0.48 -3.45 -9.90
C PHE A 36 1.82 -4.16 -9.95
N THR A 37 2.47 -4.15 -11.09
CA THR A 37 3.80 -4.74 -11.26
C THR A 37 4.87 -3.68 -11.12
N GLU A 38 5.83 -3.92 -10.23
CA GLU A 38 7.02 -3.09 -10.08
C GLU A 38 8.17 -3.71 -10.86
N GLN A 39 8.78 -2.93 -11.73
CA GLN A 39 9.95 -3.37 -12.51
C GLN A 39 11.09 -2.37 -12.27
N GLY A 40 12.11 -2.80 -11.55
CA GLY A 40 13.34 -2.05 -11.41
C GLY A 40 13.21 -0.65 -10.83
N GLY A 41 12.32 -0.44 -9.89
CA GLY A 41 12.13 0.88 -9.29
C GLY A 41 11.33 1.86 -10.15
N ALA A 42 10.46 1.35 -11.02
CA ALA A 42 9.71 2.15 -12.00
C ALA A 42 8.55 2.98 -11.40
N GLY A 43 8.37 3.00 -10.08
CA GLY A 43 7.41 3.89 -9.43
C GLY A 43 6.00 3.33 -9.27
N ALA A 44 5.81 2.01 -9.27
CA ALA A 44 4.49 1.41 -9.06
C ALA A 44 3.95 1.71 -7.66
N PHE A 45 4.79 1.67 -6.63
CA PHE A 45 4.34 1.96 -5.27
C PHE A 45 3.92 3.42 -5.10
N PRO A 46 4.72 4.43 -5.50
CA PRO A 46 4.27 5.82 -5.49
C PRO A 46 2.98 6.04 -6.26
N LEU A 47 2.78 5.34 -7.36
CA LEU A 47 1.56 5.41 -8.15
C LEU A 47 0.34 4.96 -7.33
N THR A 48 0.46 3.86 -6.56
CA THR A 48 -0.64 3.39 -5.71
C THR A 48 -0.93 4.35 -4.57
N LEU A 49 0.08 5.00 -4.00
CA LEU A 49 -0.10 6.04 -2.99
C LEU A 49 -0.84 7.26 -3.57
N ALA A 50 -0.46 7.69 -4.76
CA ALA A 50 -1.13 8.80 -5.45
C ALA A 50 -2.60 8.45 -5.73
N TYR A 51 -2.88 7.23 -6.14
CA TYR A 51 -4.24 6.75 -6.38
C TYR A 51 -5.06 6.69 -5.09
N ALA A 52 -4.51 6.11 -4.02
CA ALA A 52 -5.17 6.05 -2.72
C ALA A 52 -5.53 7.46 -2.21
N ARG A 53 -4.57 8.38 -2.31
CA ARG A 53 -4.77 9.78 -1.96
C ARG A 53 -5.91 10.40 -2.79
N TYR A 54 -5.91 10.17 -4.09
CA TYR A 54 -6.91 10.69 -5.01
C TYR A 54 -8.30 10.15 -4.69
N LEU A 55 -8.42 8.86 -4.41
CA LEU A 55 -9.68 8.22 -4.03
C LEU A 55 -10.32 8.87 -2.80
N ASN A 56 -9.52 9.29 -1.83
CA ASN A 56 -9.97 9.83 -0.55
C ASN A 56 -9.88 11.35 -0.44
N CYS A 57 -9.37 12.03 -1.45
CA CYS A 57 -9.34 13.48 -1.49
C CYS A 57 -10.79 14.02 -1.57
N THR A 58 -11.12 14.98 -0.72
CA THR A 58 -12.47 15.56 -0.69
C THR A 58 -12.65 16.71 -1.66
N ASN A 59 -11.59 17.12 -2.34
CA ASN A 59 -11.61 18.24 -3.29
C ASN A 59 -10.69 17.95 -4.49
N ARG A 60 -10.91 16.80 -5.12
CA ARG A 60 -10.13 16.37 -6.27
C ARG A 60 -10.21 17.34 -7.44
N THR A 61 -9.07 17.52 -8.13
CA THR A 61 -9.06 18.15 -9.45
C THR A 61 -9.27 17.07 -10.53
N GLU A 62 -9.32 17.47 -11.80
CA GLU A 62 -9.44 16.53 -12.91
C GLU A 62 -8.21 15.62 -13.08
N THR A 63 -7.08 16.02 -12.53
CA THR A 63 -5.80 15.35 -12.76
C THR A 63 -5.08 14.91 -11.49
N ASP A 64 -5.43 15.47 -10.33
CA ASP A 64 -4.69 15.18 -9.09
C ASP A 64 -5.48 15.50 -7.82
N SER A 65 -4.92 15.08 -6.69
CA SER A 65 -5.41 15.43 -5.36
C SER A 65 -5.18 16.92 -5.09
N CYS A 66 -6.02 17.53 -4.26
CA CYS A 66 -5.89 18.95 -3.94
C CYS A 66 -4.65 19.27 -3.08
N GLY A 67 -4.22 18.35 -2.24
CA GLY A 67 -3.03 18.51 -1.40
C GLY A 67 -3.26 19.27 -0.10
N HIS A 68 -4.47 19.80 0.15
CA HIS A 68 -4.70 20.66 1.30
C HIS A 68 -5.99 20.35 2.08
N CYS A 69 -6.84 19.44 1.61
CA CYS A 69 -7.98 19.00 2.41
C CYS A 69 -7.51 18.15 3.61
N PRO A 70 -8.34 17.97 4.64
CA PRO A 70 -7.92 17.17 5.81
C PRO A 70 -7.40 15.78 5.46
N SER A 71 -8.02 15.10 4.51
CA SER A 71 -7.56 13.80 4.03
C SER A 71 -6.15 13.88 3.43
N CYS A 72 -5.91 14.84 2.54
CA CYS A 72 -4.60 15.04 1.91
C CYS A 72 -3.51 15.36 2.93
N LEU A 73 -3.82 16.16 3.96
CA LEU A 73 -2.85 16.48 5.02
C LEU A 73 -2.43 15.24 5.78
N LYS A 74 -3.36 14.32 6.04
CA LYS A 74 -3.05 13.04 6.71
C LYS A 74 -2.27 12.11 5.80
N TYR A 75 -2.56 12.09 4.50
CA TYR A 75 -1.76 11.35 3.51
C TYR A 75 -0.34 11.90 3.39
N ASN A 76 -0.13 13.21 3.58
CA ASN A 76 1.22 13.79 3.59
C ASN A 76 2.10 13.16 4.65
N GLU A 77 1.51 12.75 5.78
CA GLU A 77 2.20 12.09 6.87
C GLU A 77 2.10 10.56 6.79
N LEU A 78 1.45 10.02 5.75
CA LEU A 78 1.18 8.59 5.61
C LEU A 78 0.43 8.01 6.83
N ALA A 79 -0.33 8.85 7.49
CA ALA A 79 -1.00 8.56 8.76
C ALA A 79 -2.52 8.73 8.69
N HIS A 80 -3.10 8.57 7.48
CA HIS A 80 -4.55 8.58 7.35
C HIS A 80 -5.14 7.34 8.07
N PRO A 81 -6.17 7.51 8.91
CA PRO A 81 -6.71 6.39 9.70
C PRO A 81 -7.34 5.27 8.86
N ASP A 82 -7.74 5.55 7.63
CA ASP A 82 -8.34 4.56 6.73
C ASP A 82 -7.33 4.04 5.68
N LEU A 83 -6.05 4.39 5.80
CA LEU A 83 -4.95 3.87 5.01
C LEU A 83 -4.13 2.90 5.85
N HIS A 84 -4.05 1.65 5.40
CA HIS A 84 -3.32 0.59 6.09
C HIS A 84 -2.25 0.00 5.18
N PHE A 85 -1.11 -0.35 5.76
CA PHE A 85 0.02 -0.91 5.03
C PHE A 85 0.32 -2.33 5.49
N VAL A 86 0.70 -3.16 4.51
CA VAL A 86 1.28 -4.49 4.74
C VAL A 86 2.54 -4.58 3.91
N PHE A 87 3.65 -4.92 4.53
CA PHE A 87 4.97 -4.94 3.89
C PHE A 87 5.88 -5.97 4.56
N PRO A 88 6.93 -6.44 3.87
CA PRO A 88 7.86 -7.40 4.48
C PRO A 88 8.63 -6.79 5.64
N ILE A 89 8.80 -7.57 6.69
CA ILE A 89 9.53 -7.18 7.89
C ILE A 89 10.54 -8.26 8.27
N VAL A 90 11.43 -7.93 9.19
CA VAL A 90 12.30 -8.89 9.84
C VAL A 90 11.83 -9.07 11.27
N SER A 91 11.51 -10.31 11.66
CA SER A 91 11.05 -10.62 13.00
C SER A 91 12.21 -10.47 14.00
N LYS A 92 11.97 -9.72 15.08
CA LYS A 92 12.93 -9.52 16.18
C LYS A 92 12.23 -9.87 17.49
N LYS A 93 12.38 -11.11 17.93
CA LYS A 93 11.74 -11.63 19.15
C LYS A 93 12.14 -10.87 20.41
N ASP A 94 13.41 -10.46 20.51
CA ASP A 94 13.94 -9.69 21.64
C ASP A 94 13.29 -8.31 21.75
N LYS A 95 12.88 -7.71 20.62
CA LYS A 95 12.23 -6.40 20.56
C LYS A 95 10.72 -6.50 20.33
N LYS A 96 10.15 -7.70 20.34
CA LYS A 96 8.74 -7.98 20.09
C LYS A 96 8.21 -7.36 18.78
N LYS A 97 9.04 -7.41 17.74
CA LYS A 97 8.67 -6.91 16.40
C LYS A 97 8.36 -8.08 15.49
N ASP A 98 7.09 -8.33 15.24
CA ASP A 98 6.63 -9.48 14.45
C ASP A 98 5.46 -9.17 13.51
N VAL A 99 4.93 -7.95 13.54
CA VAL A 99 3.91 -7.48 12.60
C VAL A 99 4.29 -6.13 12.00
N CYS A 100 3.65 -5.75 10.90
CA CYS A 100 3.97 -4.52 10.17
C CYS A 100 3.86 -3.27 11.03
N ASP A 101 2.83 -3.17 11.86
CA ASP A 101 2.61 -1.98 12.69
C ASP A 101 3.75 -1.75 13.69
N ASP A 102 4.53 -2.78 14.05
CA ASP A 102 5.72 -2.63 14.88
C ASP A 102 6.83 -1.84 14.17
N TYR A 103 6.77 -1.73 12.85
CA TYR A 103 7.70 -0.99 12.01
C TYR A 103 7.05 0.23 11.35
N LEU A 104 5.87 0.63 11.78
CA LEU A 104 5.10 1.66 11.07
C LEU A 104 5.81 3.03 11.06
N THR A 105 6.46 3.40 12.15
CA THR A 105 7.23 4.65 12.23
C THR A 105 8.38 4.66 11.23
N GLU A 106 9.16 3.58 11.17
CA GLU A 106 10.27 3.41 10.24
C GLU A 106 9.76 3.38 8.79
N TRP A 107 8.66 2.69 8.55
CA TRP A 107 8.05 2.59 7.22
C TRP A 107 7.62 3.96 6.70
N ARG A 108 6.94 4.74 7.52
CA ARG A 108 6.54 6.10 7.16
C ARG A 108 7.74 6.99 6.86
N GLY A 109 8.78 6.92 7.67
CA GLY A 109 10.03 7.65 7.45
C GLY A 109 10.70 7.25 6.14
N PHE A 110 10.77 5.95 5.89
CA PHE A 110 11.36 5.39 4.66
C PHE A 110 10.63 5.88 3.41
N LEU A 111 9.32 5.80 3.40
CA LEU A 111 8.50 6.23 2.26
C LEU A 111 8.62 7.74 1.99
N LYS A 112 8.75 8.55 3.05
CA LYS A 112 8.93 10.00 2.90
C LYS A 112 10.30 10.35 2.34
N ASP A 113 11.33 9.63 2.76
CA ASP A 113 12.72 9.92 2.36
C ASP A 113 13.06 9.35 0.99
N ARG A 114 12.40 8.27 0.58
CA ARG A 114 12.76 7.51 -0.62
C ARG A 114 11.52 7.17 -1.44
N PRO A 115 11.15 8.02 -2.41
CA PRO A 115 9.97 7.76 -3.25
C PRO A 115 10.12 6.54 -4.17
N TYR A 116 11.35 6.25 -4.60
CA TYR A 116 11.69 5.06 -5.39
C TYR A 116 12.61 4.18 -4.56
N PHE A 117 12.20 2.95 -4.32
CA PHE A 117 12.92 2.06 -3.40
C PHE A 117 12.72 0.60 -3.79
N ASP A 118 13.56 -0.25 -3.21
CA ASP A 118 13.52 -1.70 -3.31
C ASP A 118 13.64 -2.35 -1.94
N ILE A 119 13.60 -3.68 -1.89
CA ILE A 119 13.67 -4.42 -0.63
C ILE A 119 15.03 -4.21 0.07
N ASP A 120 16.11 -4.12 -0.70
CA ASP A 120 17.43 -3.90 -0.12
C ASP A 120 17.53 -2.55 0.58
N GLY A 121 16.97 -1.50 -0.02
CA GLY A 121 16.89 -0.18 0.59
C GLY A 121 16.09 -0.18 1.89
N TRP A 122 14.98 -0.91 1.91
CA TRP A 122 14.16 -1.07 3.12
C TRP A 122 14.91 -1.80 4.23
N LEU A 123 15.57 -2.92 3.90
CA LEU A 123 16.36 -3.68 4.87
C LEU A 123 17.52 -2.85 5.44
N ASP A 124 18.19 -2.06 4.61
CA ASP A 124 19.24 -1.14 5.08
C ASP A 124 18.65 -0.08 6.02
N TYR A 125 17.50 0.45 5.70
CA TYR A 125 16.84 1.48 6.50
C TYR A 125 16.51 1.00 7.92
N ILE A 126 16.14 -0.28 8.07
CA ILE A 126 15.81 -0.87 9.37
C ILE A 126 16.99 -1.63 10.01
N ASP A 127 18.21 -1.44 9.48
CA ASP A 127 19.44 -2.10 9.97
C ASP A 127 19.32 -3.64 10.01
N ALA A 128 18.65 -4.23 9.03
CA ALA A 128 18.43 -5.67 8.97
C ALA A 128 19.50 -6.42 8.16
N GLY A 129 20.37 -5.71 7.46
CA GLY A 129 21.48 -6.29 6.69
C GLY A 129 21.01 -7.33 5.68
N ASN A 130 21.57 -8.55 5.77
CA ASN A 130 21.26 -9.65 4.85
C ASN A 130 20.11 -10.53 5.33
N SER A 131 19.32 -10.06 6.28
CA SER A 131 18.17 -10.81 6.77
C SER A 131 17.10 -10.96 5.68
N GLN A 132 16.34 -12.05 5.75
CA GLN A 132 15.20 -12.27 4.86
C GLN A 132 13.97 -11.58 5.44
N ALA A 133 13.39 -10.66 4.67
CA ALA A 133 12.15 -10.01 5.05
C ALA A 133 10.95 -10.82 4.53
N LEU A 134 9.95 -10.99 5.37
CA LEU A 134 8.72 -11.72 5.06
C LEU A 134 7.52 -11.02 5.70
N ILE A 135 6.33 -11.34 5.22
CA ILE A 135 5.09 -10.98 5.91
C ILE A 135 4.65 -12.24 6.68
N TYR A 136 4.83 -12.21 7.99
CA TYR A 136 4.67 -13.38 8.84
C TYR A 136 3.22 -13.71 9.12
N SER A 137 2.95 -14.95 9.57
CA SER A 137 1.59 -15.46 9.80
C SER A 137 0.75 -14.62 10.76
N LYS A 138 1.37 -13.99 11.76
CA LYS A 138 0.66 -13.11 12.71
C LYS A 138 0.01 -11.90 12.02
N GLU A 139 0.52 -11.48 10.87
CA GLU A 139 -0.09 -10.39 10.11
C GLU A 139 -1.50 -10.73 9.62
N SER A 140 -1.86 -12.00 9.53
CA SER A 140 -3.23 -12.40 9.12
C SER A 140 -4.30 -11.83 10.04
N ASP A 141 -4.07 -11.88 11.35
CA ASP A 141 -5.00 -11.31 12.33
C ASP A 141 -5.04 -9.78 12.24
N GLU A 142 -3.89 -9.15 11.99
CA GLU A 142 -3.79 -7.71 11.80
C GLU A 142 -4.54 -7.26 10.54
N ILE A 143 -4.44 -7.99 9.44
CA ILE A 143 -5.17 -7.69 8.21
C ILE A 143 -6.68 -7.76 8.46
N ILE A 144 -7.14 -8.81 9.12
CA ILE A 144 -8.55 -8.97 9.46
C ILE A 144 -9.01 -7.82 10.35
N ARG A 145 -8.25 -7.50 11.38
CA ARG A 145 -8.57 -6.40 12.30
C ARG A 145 -8.69 -5.07 11.57
N LYS A 146 -7.70 -4.72 10.75
CA LYS A 146 -7.67 -3.47 9.99
C LYS A 146 -8.88 -3.35 9.05
N LEU A 147 -9.22 -4.43 8.36
CA LEU A 147 -10.33 -4.44 7.40
C LEU A 147 -11.70 -4.61 8.05
N SER A 148 -11.75 -4.94 9.35
CA SER A 148 -12.98 -5.01 10.13
C SER A 148 -13.32 -3.70 10.83
N LEU A 149 -12.37 -2.78 10.94
CA LEU A 149 -12.58 -1.48 11.55
C LEU A 149 -13.58 -0.67 10.72
N LYS A 150 -14.45 0.06 11.41
CA LYS A 150 -15.32 1.03 10.76
C LYS A 150 -14.49 2.09 10.05
N ILE A 151 -14.90 2.49 8.85
CA ILE A 151 -14.26 3.60 8.16
C ILE A 151 -14.43 4.85 9.00
N TYR A 152 -13.32 5.53 9.29
CA TYR A 152 -13.31 6.66 10.20
C TYR A 152 -13.85 7.94 9.54
N GLU A 153 -13.29 8.30 8.38
CA GLU A 153 -13.70 9.55 7.72
C GLU A 153 -13.67 9.48 6.18
N ALA A 154 -12.97 8.52 5.60
CA ALA A 154 -12.78 8.45 4.16
C ALA A 154 -13.95 7.78 3.43
N THR A 155 -13.99 7.91 2.11
CA THR A 155 -14.89 7.17 1.26
C THR A 155 -14.49 5.69 1.20
N TYR A 156 -13.19 5.43 1.14
CA TYR A 156 -12.64 4.08 1.03
C TYR A 156 -11.67 3.78 2.15
N ARG A 157 -11.77 2.55 2.68
CA ARG A 157 -10.70 1.93 3.46
C ARG A 157 -9.72 1.33 2.48
N ILE A 158 -8.44 1.65 2.59
CA ILE A 158 -7.42 1.20 1.65
C ILE A 158 -6.38 0.35 2.37
N LEU A 159 -6.16 -0.85 1.85
CA LEU A 159 -5.05 -1.73 2.25
C LEU A 159 -4.05 -1.74 1.10
N LEU A 160 -2.84 -1.26 1.37
CA LEU A 160 -1.76 -1.23 0.41
C LEU A 160 -0.73 -2.28 0.79
N VAL A 161 -0.58 -3.31 -0.05
CA VAL A 161 0.30 -4.45 0.20
C VAL A 161 1.51 -4.34 -0.71
N TRP A 162 2.68 -4.15 -0.11
CA TRP A 162 3.94 -4.19 -0.84
C TRP A 162 4.55 -5.57 -0.77
N LEU A 163 4.86 -6.15 -1.94
CA LEU A 163 5.43 -7.48 -2.14
C LEU A 163 4.54 -8.61 -1.59
N PRO A 164 3.34 -8.78 -2.14
CA PRO A 164 2.44 -9.86 -1.72
C PRO A 164 3.02 -11.27 -1.92
N GLU A 165 4.04 -11.41 -2.77
CA GLU A 165 4.80 -12.66 -2.93
C GLU A 165 5.55 -13.06 -1.65
N LYS A 166 5.71 -12.15 -0.70
CA LYS A 166 6.32 -12.40 0.61
C LYS A 166 5.33 -12.79 1.70
N LEU A 167 4.04 -12.87 1.37
CA LEU A 167 2.99 -13.25 2.32
C LEU A 167 3.15 -14.71 2.77
N HIS A 168 3.13 -14.93 4.08
CA HIS A 168 2.96 -16.29 4.61
C HIS A 168 1.66 -16.89 4.06
N PRO A 169 1.61 -18.20 3.75
CA PRO A 169 0.38 -18.81 3.21
C PRO A 169 -0.89 -18.53 4.01
N THR A 170 -0.79 -18.44 5.33
CA THR A 170 -1.94 -18.06 6.17
C THR A 170 -2.47 -16.67 5.82
N CYS A 171 -1.57 -15.69 5.61
CA CYS A 171 -1.95 -14.34 5.22
C CYS A 171 -2.53 -14.31 3.79
N ALA A 172 -1.90 -15.04 2.87
CA ALA A 172 -2.37 -15.14 1.49
C ALA A 172 -3.79 -15.70 1.43
N ASN A 173 -4.07 -16.77 2.19
CA ASN A 173 -5.40 -17.38 2.25
C ASN A 173 -6.46 -16.43 2.83
N LYS A 174 -6.11 -15.68 3.88
CA LYS A 174 -7.02 -14.69 4.47
C LYS A 174 -7.31 -13.56 3.49
N LEU A 175 -6.28 -13.06 2.82
CA LEU A 175 -6.43 -12.00 1.83
C LEU A 175 -7.28 -12.46 0.65
N LEU A 176 -7.09 -13.68 0.17
CA LEU A 176 -7.90 -14.26 -0.90
C LEU A 176 -9.39 -14.29 -0.53
N LYS A 177 -9.73 -14.71 0.68
CA LYS A 177 -11.11 -14.72 1.15
C LYS A 177 -11.71 -13.31 1.18
N ILE A 178 -10.92 -12.34 1.61
CA ILE A 178 -11.34 -10.93 1.63
C ILE A 178 -11.56 -10.40 0.21
N ILE A 179 -10.72 -10.78 -0.74
CA ILE A 179 -10.85 -10.39 -2.14
C ILE A 179 -12.10 -11.00 -2.77
N GLU A 180 -12.47 -12.23 -2.40
CA GLU A 180 -13.69 -12.89 -2.88
C GLU A 180 -14.95 -12.23 -2.34
N GLU A 181 -14.95 -11.83 -1.08
CA GLU A 181 -16.07 -11.16 -0.41
C GLU A 181 -15.57 -9.92 0.34
N PRO A 182 -15.25 -8.83 -0.38
CA PRO A 182 -14.65 -7.68 0.26
C PRO A 182 -15.63 -6.95 1.17
N PRO A 183 -15.17 -6.45 2.32
CA PRO A 183 -15.96 -5.52 3.11
C PRO A 183 -16.32 -4.30 2.28
N ARG A 184 -17.47 -3.70 2.58
CA ARG A 184 -17.96 -2.53 1.85
C ARG A 184 -16.93 -1.40 1.84
N ASN A 185 -16.79 -0.75 0.69
CA ASN A 185 -15.89 0.39 0.49
C ASN A 185 -14.42 0.10 0.83
N THR A 186 -14.00 -1.13 0.62
CA THR A 186 -12.60 -1.56 0.81
C THR A 186 -11.91 -1.69 -0.54
N VAL A 187 -10.71 -1.13 -0.64
CA VAL A 187 -9.85 -1.21 -1.82
C VAL A 187 -8.52 -1.80 -1.41
N ILE A 188 -8.13 -2.89 -2.07
CA ILE A 188 -6.87 -3.58 -1.83
C ILE A 188 -5.96 -3.34 -3.02
N LEU A 189 -4.84 -2.65 -2.79
CA LEU A 189 -3.85 -2.33 -3.81
C LEU A 189 -2.58 -3.12 -3.49
N MET A 190 -2.15 -3.96 -4.41
CA MET A 190 -0.96 -4.79 -4.25
C MET A 190 0.11 -4.37 -5.25
N VAL A 191 1.34 -4.27 -4.80
CA VAL A 191 2.49 -3.94 -5.64
C VAL A 191 3.49 -5.09 -5.57
N SER A 192 3.68 -5.80 -6.68
CA SER A 192 4.49 -7.01 -6.77
C SER A 192 5.66 -6.83 -7.73
N GLU A 193 6.81 -7.39 -7.38
CA GLU A 193 7.95 -7.56 -8.30
C GLU A 193 7.88 -8.90 -9.04
N LEU A 194 7.12 -9.87 -8.52
CA LEU A 194 6.99 -11.21 -9.05
C LEU A 194 5.52 -11.59 -9.22
N PRO A 195 4.82 -10.95 -10.17
CA PRO A 195 3.37 -11.10 -10.30
C PRO A 195 2.91 -12.53 -10.58
N ASP A 196 3.73 -13.33 -11.25
CA ASP A 196 3.39 -14.72 -11.54
C ASP A 196 3.27 -15.55 -10.25
N LEU A 197 4.10 -15.28 -9.25
CA LEU A 197 4.01 -15.94 -7.95
C LEU A 197 2.72 -15.56 -7.23
N VAL A 198 2.32 -14.31 -7.32
CA VAL A 198 1.09 -13.80 -6.71
C VAL A 198 -0.13 -14.43 -7.39
N LEU A 199 -0.15 -14.47 -8.72
CA LEU A 199 -1.24 -15.06 -9.50
C LEU A 199 -1.40 -16.55 -9.18
N GLY A 200 -0.30 -17.27 -8.99
CA GLY A 200 -0.32 -18.68 -8.62
C GLY A 200 -0.81 -18.95 -7.19
N THR A 201 -0.68 -18.00 -6.29
CA THR A 201 -0.96 -18.16 -4.86
C THR A 201 -2.29 -17.54 -4.46
N ILE A 202 -2.59 -16.33 -4.95
CA ILE A 202 -3.76 -15.55 -4.51
C ILE A 202 -4.89 -15.58 -5.54
N LEU A 203 -4.56 -15.55 -6.83
CA LEU A 203 -5.55 -15.36 -7.89
C LEU A 203 -5.85 -16.64 -8.70
N SER A 204 -5.25 -17.74 -8.34
CA SER A 204 -5.55 -19.01 -9.00
C SER A 204 -6.75 -19.74 -8.40
#